data_bf439e9e2def45411ea7c2e9a750f356
#
_entry.id   bf439e9e2def45411ea7c2e9a750f356
#
_cell.length_a   1.000
_cell.length_b   1.000
_cell.length_c   1.000
_cell.angle_alpha   90.00
_cell.angle_beta   90.00
_cell.angle_gamma   90.00
#
_symmetry.space_group_name_H-M   'P 1'
#
loop_
_entity.id
_entity.type
_entity.pdbx_description
1 polymer ?
#
loop_
_entity_poly.entity_id
_entity_poly.type
_entity_poly.pdbx_seq_one_letter_code
_entity_poly.pdbx_strand_id
1 'polypeptide(L)'
;MNRKGPPHFTGYSAGSHPTGGVHPEALRQITGAGLPTDGLRSKSWDEFAQPGAPRMHFVFTVCDRAASEVCPVWPGHPLTARWGIPDPAAVQGTPQQVERAFFEAFSILDRRIGLFLSLPLATLEEEVVQNEIDRIGRR
;
A
#
# COMPACT_ATOMS: atom_id res chain seq x y z
N MET A 1 -0.81 7.00 4.23
CA MET A 1 0.42 7.66 3.75
C MET A 1 0.20 9.16 3.55
N ASN A 2 -0.70 9.57 2.69
CA ASN A 2 -0.91 11.00 2.39
C ASN A 2 -1.39 11.84 3.59
N ARG A 3 -2.02 11.25 4.58
CA ARG A 3 -2.44 11.92 5.81
C ARG A 3 -1.29 12.10 6.80
N LYS A 4 -0.47 11.04 6.98
CA LYS A 4 0.61 11.01 7.98
C LYS A 4 1.93 11.54 7.44
N GLY A 5 2.13 11.48 6.12
CA GLY A 5 3.41 11.71 5.47
C GLY A 5 3.72 13.11 4.95
N PRO A 6 2.72 14.00 4.64
CA PRO A 6 3.03 15.32 4.12
C PRO A 6 3.89 16.13 5.07
N PRO A 7 4.80 16.97 4.54
CA PRO A 7 5.06 17.24 3.13
C PRO A 7 6.09 16.30 2.48
N HIS A 8 6.66 15.35 3.23
CA HIS A 8 7.79 14.56 2.77
C HIS A 8 7.41 13.36 1.91
N PHE A 9 6.16 12.87 2.03
CA PHE A 9 5.73 11.65 1.36
C PHE A 9 4.43 11.87 0.61
N THR A 10 4.34 11.24 -0.57
CA THR A 10 3.11 11.12 -1.34
C THR A 10 2.88 9.64 -1.62
N GLY A 11 1.71 9.13 -1.26
CA GLY A 11 1.35 7.74 -1.45
C GLY A 11 0.47 7.54 -2.66
N TYR A 12 0.73 6.45 -3.38
CA TYR A 12 -0.06 5.99 -4.53
C TYR A 12 -0.41 4.53 -4.31
N SER A 13 -1.48 4.09 -4.94
CA SER A 13 -1.88 2.68 -4.89
C SER A 13 -2.25 2.18 -6.28
N ALA A 14 -2.06 0.89 -6.51
CA ALA A 14 -2.42 0.25 -7.76
C ALA A 14 -2.51 -1.26 -7.56
N GLY A 15 -3.10 -1.96 -8.52
CA GLY A 15 -3.17 -3.40 -8.52
C GLY A 15 -2.64 -4.00 -9.82
N SER A 16 -2.21 -5.26 -9.77
CA SER A 16 -1.80 -6.01 -10.96
C SER A 16 -3.01 -6.36 -11.82
N HIS A 17 -4.16 -6.63 -11.19
CA HIS A 17 -5.41 -6.98 -11.84
C HIS A 17 -6.55 -6.15 -11.23
N PRO A 18 -6.63 -4.85 -11.57
CA PRO A 18 -7.65 -3.99 -10.97
C PRO A 18 -9.05 -4.42 -11.37
N THR A 19 -9.99 -4.35 -10.40
CA THR A 19 -11.38 -4.77 -10.61
C THR A 19 -12.25 -3.70 -11.27
N GLY A 20 -11.71 -2.48 -11.43
CA GLY A 20 -12.45 -1.36 -12.00
C GLY A 20 -13.15 -0.47 -10.99
N GLY A 21 -13.20 -0.85 -9.73
CA GLY A 21 -13.81 -0.05 -8.66
C GLY A 21 -13.20 -0.35 -7.30
N VAL A 22 -13.23 0.63 -6.42
CA VAL A 22 -12.79 0.47 -5.03
C VAL A 22 -13.89 -0.23 -4.26
N HIS A 23 -13.53 -1.25 -3.47
CA HIS A 23 -14.50 -2.02 -2.70
C HIS A 23 -15.26 -1.09 -1.73
N PRO A 24 -16.61 -1.19 -1.65
CA PRO A 24 -17.40 -0.32 -0.78
C PRO A 24 -16.98 -0.37 0.69
N GLU A 25 -16.58 -1.54 1.19
CA GLU A 25 -16.15 -1.69 2.57
C GLU A 25 -14.83 -0.97 2.82
N ALA A 26 -13.91 -0.96 1.84
CA ALA A 26 -12.67 -0.19 1.93
C ALA A 26 -12.99 1.31 2.09
N LEU A 27 -13.94 1.82 1.31
CA LEU A 27 -14.36 3.22 1.41
C LEU A 27 -14.97 3.53 2.78
N ARG A 28 -15.77 2.61 3.34
CA ARG A 28 -16.36 2.77 4.68
C ARG A 28 -15.29 2.86 5.76
N GLN A 29 -14.27 2.00 5.70
CA GLN A 29 -13.17 2.02 6.66
C GLN A 29 -12.38 3.33 6.59
N ILE A 30 -12.10 3.82 5.39
CA ILE A 30 -11.38 5.08 5.18
C ILE A 30 -12.21 6.25 5.72
N THR A 31 -13.50 6.31 5.39
CA THR A 31 -14.41 7.34 5.88
C THR A 31 -14.54 7.30 7.39
N GLY A 32 -14.67 6.10 7.97
CA GLY A 32 -14.75 5.91 9.43
C GLY A 32 -13.51 6.35 10.17
N ALA A 33 -12.35 6.34 9.49
CA ALA A 33 -11.08 6.83 10.05
C ALA A 33 -10.91 8.34 9.88
N GLY A 34 -11.89 9.02 9.29
CA GLY A 34 -11.83 10.47 9.07
C GLY A 34 -10.93 10.87 7.90
N LEU A 35 -10.65 9.97 6.99
CA LEU A 35 -9.79 10.23 5.84
C LEU A 35 -10.64 10.51 4.59
N PRO A 36 -10.15 11.37 3.67
CA PRO A 36 -10.88 11.65 2.44
C PRO A 36 -10.85 10.45 1.49
N THR A 37 -11.93 10.28 0.72
CA THR A 37 -12.04 9.25 -0.31
C THR A 37 -12.00 9.83 -1.72
N ASP A 38 -11.91 11.14 -1.86
CA ASP A 38 -11.87 11.82 -3.14
C ASP A 38 -10.65 11.39 -3.96
N GLY A 39 -10.86 11.06 -5.23
CA GLY A 39 -9.79 10.68 -6.13
C GLY A 39 -9.32 9.24 -6.00
N LEU A 40 -9.87 8.46 -5.06
CA LEU A 40 -9.56 7.03 -4.96
C LEU A 40 -10.20 6.28 -6.12
N ARG A 41 -9.40 5.50 -6.83
CA ARG A 41 -9.88 4.71 -7.97
C ARG A 41 -9.08 3.43 -8.10
N SER A 42 -9.72 2.42 -8.66
CA SER A 42 -9.05 1.18 -9.05
C SER A 42 -8.21 1.46 -10.31
N LYS A 43 -6.95 1.05 -10.30
CA LYS A 43 -6.04 1.30 -11.41
C LYS A 43 -4.95 0.26 -11.49
N SER A 44 -4.43 0.06 -12.70
CA SER A 44 -3.31 -0.84 -12.94
C SER A 44 -2.00 -0.20 -12.50
N TRP A 45 -1.09 -1.02 -11.95
CA TRP A 45 0.27 -0.59 -11.64
C TRP A 45 1.06 -0.16 -12.88
N ASP A 46 0.62 -0.57 -14.09
CA ASP A 46 1.26 -0.15 -15.34
C ASP A 46 1.20 1.37 -15.53
N GLU A 47 0.23 2.06 -14.92
CA GLU A 47 0.18 3.53 -14.97
C GLU A 47 1.45 4.17 -14.44
N PHE A 48 2.09 3.54 -13.46
CA PHE A 48 3.30 4.07 -12.81
C PHE A 48 4.59 3.66 -13.51
N ALA A 49 4.50 2.82 -14.54
CA ALA A 49 5.62 2.45 -15.39
C ALA A 49 5.68 3.27 -16.67
N GLN A 50 4.68 4.11 -16.93
CA GLN A 50 4.60 4.92 -18.15
C GLN A 50 5.54 6.13 -18.10
N PRO A 51 6.01 6.64 -19.25
CA PRO A 51 6.74 7.90 -19.32
C PRO A 51 5.90 9.03 -18.71
N GLY A 52 6.52 9.86 -17.87
CA GLY A 52 5.82 10.95 -17.20
C GLY A 52 5.14 10.57 -15.90
N ALA A 53 5.13 9.29 -15.51
CA ALA A 53 4.62 8.87 -14.21
C ALA A 53 5.49 9.43 -13.08
N PRO A 54 4.91 9.61 -11.87
CA PRO A 54 5.71 10.01 -10.71
C PRO A 54 6.82 9.00 -10.43
N ARG A 55 7.99 9.47 -10.05
CA ARG A 55 9.09 8.59 -9.65
C ARG A 55 8.75 7.92 -8.33
N MET A 56 8.83 6.59 -8.29
CA MET A 56 8.65 5.83 -7.07
C MET A 56 9.99 5.65 -6.36
N HIS A 57 10.03 5.98 -5.08
CA HIS A 57 11.19 5.74 -4.23
C HIS A 57 11.06 4.41 -3.49
N PHE A 58 9.82 4.02 -3.19
CA PHE A 58 9.49 2.78 -2.50
C PHE A 58 8.27 2.15 -3.14
N VAL A 59 8.27 0.81 -3.23
CA VAL A 59 7.12 0.03 -3.67
C VAL A 59 6.89 -1.09 -2.67
N PHE A 60 5.69 -1.13 -2.11
CA PHE A 60 5.29 -2.17 -1.15
C PHE A 60 4.18 -3.02 -1.77
N THR A 61 4.41 -4.33 -1.86
CA THR A 61 3.38 -5.26 -2.31
C THR A 61 2.62 -5.76 -1.08
N VAL A 62 1.29 -5.62 -1.11
CA VAL A 62 0.45 -5.87 0.08
C VAL A 62 -0.35 -7.16 -0.02
N CYS A 63 -0.33 -7.85 -1.15
CA CYS A 63 -0.93 -9.18 -1.27
C CYS A 63 0.08 -10.14 -1.91
N ASP A 64 -0.03 -11.42 -1.55
CA ASP A 64 0.88 -12.45 -2.05
C ASP A 64 0.79 -12.61 -3.57
N ARG A 65 -0.39 -12.42 -4.13
CA ARG A 65 -0.63 -12.50 -5.56
C ARG A 65 0.19 -11.46 -6.32
N ALA A 66 0.16 -10.20 -5.89
CA ALA A 66 0.94 -9.14 -6.52
C ALA A 66 2.43 -9.39 -6.41
N ALA A 67 2.88 -9.95 -5.29
CA ALA A 67 4.29 -10.26 -5.05
C ALA A 67 4.81 -11.40 -5.94
N SER A 68 3.93 -12.33 -6.35
CA SER A 68 4.31 -13.48 -7.18
C SER A 68 4.23 -13.21 -8.69
N GLU A 69 3.64 -12.10 -9.08
CA GLU A 69 3.50 -11.74 -10.49
C GLU A 69 4.74 -10.98 -11.00
N VAL A 70 4.90 -10.97 -12.32
CA VAL A 70 5.97 -10.19 -12.96
C VAL A 70 5.63 -8.71 -12.84
N CYS A 71 6.40 -8.01 -12.03
CA CYS A 71 6.22 -6.58 -11.83
C CYS A 71 6.78 -5.77 -13.01
N PRO A 72 6.18 -4.63 -13.37
CA PRO A 72 6.80 -3.71 -14.32
C PRO A 72 8.09 -3.15 -13.74
N VAL A 73 8.97 -2.70 -14.63
CA VAL A 73 10.19 -1.97 -14.23
C VAL A 73 9.79 -0.52 -14.02
N TRP A 74 9.84 -0.06 -12.77
CA TRP A 74 9.51 1.33 -12.47
C TRP A 74 10.73 2.23 -12.63
N PRO A 75 10.55 3.45 -13.17
CA PRO A 75 11.65 4.43 -13.26
C PRO A 75 12.23 4.75 -11.88
N GLY A 76 13.55 4.90 -11.82
CA GLY A 76 14.23 5.32 -10.60
C GLY A 76 14.67 4.20 -9.67
N HIS A 77 14.45 2.95 -10.02
CA HIS A 77 14.87 1.77 -9.23
C HIS A 77 14.44 1.85 -7.76
N PRO A 78 13.13 1.85 -7.46
CA PRO A 78 12.66 1.99 -6.10
C PRO A 78 13.08 0.81 -5.22
N LEU A 79 13.26 1.06 -3.93
CA LEU A 79 13.37 -0.02 -2.95
C LEU A 79 12.03 -0.72 -2.83
N THR A 80 12.03 -2.04 -2.78
CA THR A 80 10.81 -2.83 -2.73
C THR A 80 10.77 -3.70 -1.49
N ALA A 81 9.58 -3.91 -0.94
CA ALA A 81 9.37 -4.81 0.17
C ALA A 81 8.01 -5.50 0.05
N ARG A 82 7.91 -6.69 0.64
CA ARG A 82 6.68 -7.45 0.72
C ARG A 82 6.02 -7.20 2.07
N TRP A 83 4.87 -6.56 2.03
CA TRP A 83 4.06 -6.28 3.21
C TRP A 83 2.74 -7.08 3.14
N GLY A 84 2.83 -8.33 2.71
CA GLY A 84 1.67 -9.17 2.49
C GLY A 84 0.72 -9.25 3.69
N ILE A 85 -0.56 -9.12 3.41
CA ILE A 85 -1.65 -9.31 4.36
C ILE A 85 -2.70 -10.18 3.69
N PRO A 86 -3.55 -10.86 4.48
CA PRO A 86 -4.70 -11.57 3.89
C PRO A 86 -5.57 -10.59 3.11
N ASP A 87 -6.02 -11.00 1.93
CA ASP A 87 -6.87 -10.16 1.08
C ASP A 87 -8.28 -10.06 1.69
N PRO A 88 -8.68 -8.90 2.20
CA PRO A 88 -10.01 -8.77 2.80
C PRO A 88 -11.14 -8.91 1.78
N ALA A 89 -10.89 -8.62 0.50
CA ALA A 89 -11.89 -8.76 -0.55
C ALA A 89 -12.18 -10.23 -0.89
N ALA A 90 -11.31 -11.16 -0.48
CA ALA A 90 -11.50 -12.59 -0.69
C ALA A 90 -12.36 -13.22 0.40
N VAL A 91 -12.68 -12.52 1.47
CA VAL A 91 -13.49 -13.05 2.57
C VAL A 91 -14.93 -13.16 2.13
N GLN A 92 -15.47 -14.37 2.29
CA GLN A 92 -16.88 -14.67 2.03
C GLN A 92 -17.54 -15.03 3.36
N GLY A 93 -18.63 -14.36 3.69
CA GLY A 93 -19.32 -14.59 4.95
C GLY A 93 -20.35 -13.51 5.24
N THR A 94 -20.65 -13.32 6.51
CA THR A 94 -21.60 -12.30 6.94
C THR A 94 -21.03 -10.90 6.70
N PRO A 95 -21.91 -9.86 6.61
CA PRO A 95 -21.42 -8.47 6.52
C PRO A 95 -20.45 -8.09 7.65
N GLN A 96 -20.66 -8.61 8.87
CA GLN A 96 -19.78 -8.36 9.99
C GLN A 96 -18.40 -8.99 9.81
N GLN A 97 -18.34 -10.19 9.23
CA GLN A 97 -17.06 -10.86 8.93
C GLN A 97 -16.27 -10.11 7.86
N VAL A 98 -16.96 -9.61 6.83
CA VAL A 98 -16.33 -8.82 5.78
C VAL A 98 -15.82 -7.49 6.35
N GLU A 99 -16.63 -6.79 7.15
CA GLU A 99 -16.24 -5.55 7.80
C GLU A 99 -14.99 -5.74 8.67
N ARG A 100 -14.95 -6.82 9.45
CA ARG A 100 -13.81 -7.13 10.32
C ARG A 100 -12.54 -7.38 9.51
N ALA A 101 -12.64 -8.09 8.38
CA ALA A 101 -11.49 -8.35 7.53
C ALA A 101 -10.89 -7.06 6.97
N PHE A 102 -11.73 -6.13 6.52
CA PHE A 102 -11.26 -4.82 6.05
C PHE A 102 -10.69 -3.96 7.18
N PHE A 103 -11.32 -3.99 8.35
CA PHE A 103 -10.79 -3.29 9.53
C PHE A 103 -9.42 -3.80 9.93
N GLU A 104 -9.22 -5.11 9.97
CA GLU A 104 -7.93 -5.70 10.30
C GLU A 104 -6.85 -5.34 9.26
N ALA A 105 -7.18 -5.41 7.97
CA ALA A 105 -6.28 -5.01 6.90
C ALA A 105 -5.87 -3.54 7.03
N PHE A 106 -6.84 -2.66 7.24
CA PHE A 106 -6.59 -1.24 7.45
C PHE A 106 -5.67 -1.01 8.65
N SER A 107 -5.93 -1.68 9.76
CA SER A 107 -5.17 -1.52 11.00
C SER A 107 -3.71 -1.97 10.83
N ILE A 108 -3.49 -3.09 10.14
CA ILE A 108 -2.14 -3.58 9.86
C ILE A 108 -1.37 -2.58 8.99
N LEU A 109 -1.98 -2.10 7.91
CA LEU A 109 -1.34 -1.14 7.01
C LEU A 109 -1.08 0.20 7.70
N ASP A 110 -2.02 0.68 8.50
CA ASP A 110 -1.86 1.92 9.25
C ASP A 110 -0.65 1.84 10.19
N ARG A 111 -0.51 0.73 10.90
CA ARG A 111 0.64 0.50 11.79
C ARG A 111 1.95 0.45 11.02
N ARG A 112 1.99 -0.30 9.91
CA ARG A 112 3.20 -0.44 9.09
C ARG A 112 3.62 0.88 8.46
N ILE A 113 2.66 1.65 7.96
CA ILE A 113 2.92 2.98 7.41
C ILE A 113 3.49 3.89 8.50
N GLY A 114 2.92 3.87 9.70
CA GLY A 114 3.44 4.65 10.82
C GLY A 114 4.87 4.30 11.18
N LEU A 115 5.20 3.00 11.20
CA LEU A 115 6.57 2.53 11.45
C LEU A 115 7.52 2.99 10.36
N PHE A 116 7.12 2.88 9.11
CA PHE A 116 7.92 3.33 7.98
C PHE A 116 8.20 4.84 8.05
N LEU A 117 7.18 5.64 8.31
CA LEU A 117 7.30 7.10 8.38
C LEU A 117 8.15 7.57 9.56
N SER A 118 8.36 6.72 10.57
CA SER A 118 9.21 7.03 11.72
C SER A 118 10.70 6.77 11.46
N LEU A 119 11.05 6.11 10.35
CA LEU A 119 12.44 5.85 10.01
C LEU A 119 13.16 7.14 9.63
N PRO A 120 14.41 7.37 10.12
CA PRO A 120 15.19 8.54 9.74
C PRO A 120 15.85 8.34 8.36
N LEU A 121 15.03 8.30 7.31
CA LEU A 121 15.45 7.92 5.96
C LEU A 121 16.58 8.79 5.40
N ALA A 122 16.63 10.07 5.78
CA ALA A 122 17.65 10.99 5.30
C ALA A 122 19.06 10.66 5.80
N THR A 123 19.17 9.89 6.90
CA THR A 123 20.45 9.55 7.54
C THR A 123 20.84 8.09 7.41
N LEU A 124 19.93 7.24 6.91
CA LEU A 124 20.21 5.81 6.76
C LEU A 124 20.73 5.49 5.37
N GLU A 125 21.69 4.56 5.33
CA GLU A 125 22.13 3.99 4.07
C GLU A 125 21.04 3.09 3.47
N GLU A 126 21.07 2.95 2.15
CA GLU A 126 20.04 2.21 1.40
C GLU A 126 19.88 0.78 1.89
N GLU A 127 20.98 0.09 2.19
CA GLU A 127 20.96 -1.28 2.71
C GLU A 127 20.26 -1.37 4.04
N VAL A 128 20.49 -0.40 4.93
CA VAL A 128 19.83 -0.35 6.24
C VAL A 128 18.34 -0.08 6.08
N VAL A 129 17.97 0.82 5.17
CA VAL A 129 16.56 1.09 4.86
C VAL A 129 15.88 -0.17 4.35
N GLN A 130 16.53 -0.90 3.42
CA GLN A 130 15.98 -2.15 2.89
C GLN A 130 15.69 -3.16 4.01
N ASN A 131 16.64 -3.34 4.93
CA ASN A 131 16.48 -4.25 6.06
C ASN A 131 15.33 -3.81 6.98
N GLU A 132 15.17 -2.51 7.22
CA GLU A 132 14.12 -1.99 8.07
C GLU A 132 12.72 -2.16 7.44
N ILE A 133 12.56 -1.86 6.15
CA ILE A 133 11.27 -2.03 5.49
C ILE A 133 10.88 -3.50 5.39
N ASP A 134 11.83 -4.40 5.19
CA ASP A 134 11.57 -5.85 5.21
C ASP A 134 11.14 -6.32 6.60
N ARG A 135 11.77 -5.78 7.64
CA ARG A 135 11.41 -6.09 9.03
C ARG A 135 9.99 -5.64 9.36
N ILE A 136 9.61 -4.45 8.91
CA ILE A 136 8.25 -3.92 9.11
C ILE A 136 7.22 -4.87 8.49
N GLY A 137 7.52 -5.41 7.32
CA GLY A 137 6.63 -6.35 6.63
C GLY A 137 6.39 -7.67 7.37
N ARG A 138 7.24 -7.98 8.34
CA ARG A 138 7.11 -9.18 9.18
C ARG A 138 6.37 -8.95 10.49
N ARG A 139 5.93 -7.75 10.75
CA ARG A 139 5.22 -7.39 11.99
C ARG A 139 3.71 -7.48 11.89
#